data_63af1cb3ef1a389d0ccc89fc678e4921
#
_entry.id   63af1cb3ef1a389d0ccc89fc678e4921
#
_cell.length_a   1.000
_cell.length_b   1.000
_cell.length_c   1.000
_cell.angle_alpha   90.00
_cell.angle_beta   90.00
_cell.angle_gamma   90.00
#
_symmetry.space_group_name_H-M   'P 1'
#
loop_
_entity.id
_entity.type
_entity.pdbx_description
1 polymer ?
#
loop_
_entity_poly.entity_id
_entity_poly.type
_entity_poly.pdbx_seq_one_letter_code
_entity_poly.pdbx_strand_id
1 'polypeptide(L)'
;MQDSPKTRYSLIGKLHDPQNLEAWSEFASIYQPLIFRICRQKGLQHADATDVTQDVMSRVADAIDSFDGNQKGATFRGWLYRVTRNLVVDFFRRKDNRDFVPAKTGLLELIAQEPDVAESAEFRIEFQRQVFAFVANEVREEVNPKTWQAFWRTEVEHETVEAVSKSLSMNPGAVYVARSRVIARLRKAADKRVSEIGGLCDV
;
A
#
# COMPACT_ATOMS: atom_id res chain seq x y z
N MET A 1 -5.49 30.31 15.48
CA MET A 1 -4.87 29.32 14.59
C MET A 1 -4.81 28.02 15.37
N GLN A 2 -5.80 27.14 15.16
CA GLN A 2 -5.87 25.84 15.85
C GLN A 2 -5.17 24.83 14.94
N ASP A 3 -3.96 24.43 15.33
CA ASP A 3 -3.26 23.28 14.81
C ASP A 3 -4.15 22.04 14.97
N SER A 4 -4.57 21.44 13.88
CA SER A 4 -5.35 20.21 13.89
C SER A 4 -4.49 19.08 14.49
N PRO A 5 -4.84 18.51 15.65
CA PRO A 5 -3.98 17.55 16.34
C PRO A 5 -3.82 16.21 15.60
N LYS A 6 -4.56 15.98 14.52
CA LYS A 6 -4.60 14.69 13.81
C LYS A 6 -3.40 14.42 12.88
N THR A 7 -2.70 15.44 12.42
CA THR A 7 -1.58 15.27 11.48
C THR A 7 -0.26 14.90 12.17
N ARG A 8 -0.09 15.25 13.45
CA ARG A 8 1.15 15.00 14.20
C ARG A 8 1.40 13.54 14.58
N TYR A 9 0.39 12.67 14.56
CA TYR A 9 0.51 11.26 14.96
C TYR A 9 0.44 10.28 13.79
N SER A 10 0.22 10.75 12.56
CA SER A 10 0.21 9.88 11.38
C SER A 10 1.64 9.48 11.00
N LEU A 11 1.80 8.32 10.36
CA LEU A 11 3.09 7.88 9.81
C LEU A 11 3.70 8.99 8.93
N ILE A 12 2.89 9.63 8.09
CA ILE A 12 3.33 10.72 7.20
C ILE A 12 3.87 11.91 7.99
N GLY A 13 3.22 12.27 9.11
CA GLY A 13 3.73 13.34 9.99
C GLY A 13 5.10 13.03 10.62
N LYS A 14 5.41 11.75 10.83
CA LYS A 14 6.72 11.33 11.37
C LYS A 14 7.84 11.36 10.32
N LEU A 15 7.50 11.33 9.02
CA LEU A 15 8.48 11.38 7.93
C LEU A 15 9.15 12.75 7.77
N HIS A 16 8.60 13.82 8.35
CA HIS A 16 9.24 15.13 8.40
C HIS A 16 10.53 15.14 9.24
N ASP A 17 10.74 14.12 10.07
CA ASP A 17 12.01 13.90 10.74
C ASP A 17 12.84 12.88 9.94
N PRO A 18 13.90 13.31 9.22
CA PRO A 18 14.73 12.40 8.42
C PRO A 18 15.52 11.42 9.28
N GLN A 19 15.66 11.67 10.60
CA GLN A 19 16.33 10.78 11.53
C GLN A 19 15.41 9.71 12.10
N ASN A 20 14.12 9.77 11.84
CA ASN A 20 13.15 8.77 12.27
C ASN A 20 13.19 7.54 11.35
N LEU A 21 14.25 6.74 11.49
CA LEU A 21 14.49 5.55 10.68
C LEU A 21 13.37 4.51 10.79
N GLU A 22 12.70 4.43 11.94
CA GLU A 22 11.57 3.53 12.15
C GLU A 22 10.39 3.92 11.25
N ALA A 23 10.01 5.20 11.24
CA ALA A 23 8.94 5.70 10.39
C ALA A 23 9.26 5.54 8.90
N TRP A 24 10.50 5.82 8.49
CA TRP A 24 10.94 5.61 7.10
C TRP A 24 10.96 4.14 6.70
N SER A 25 11.36 3.24 7.60
CA SER A 25 11.32 1.79 7.36
C SER A 25 9.88 1.28 7.22
N GLU A 26 8.99 1.71 8.10
CA GLU A 26 7.56 1.39 8.02
C GLU A 26 6.95 1.91 6.73
N PHE A 27 7.20 3.16 6.38
CA PHE A 27 6.76 3.78 5.13
C PHE A 27 7.23 2.96 3.91
N ALA A 28 8.52 2.65 3.85
CA ALA A 28 9.11 1.88 2.76
C ALA A 28 8.47 0.49 2.63
N SER A 29 8.22 -0.20 3.75
CA SER A 29 7.63 -1.54 3.76
C SER A 29 6.21 -1.58 3.16
N ILE A 30 5.46 -0.48 3.24
CA ILE A 30 4.10 -0.36 2.72
C ILE A 30 4.11 0.17 1.28
N TYR A 31 4.84 1.28 1.05
CA TYR A 31 4.71 2.02 -0.21
C TYR A 31 5.67 1.57 -1.31
N GLN A 32 6.85 1.06 -0.98
CA GLN A 32 7.79 0.58 -1.99
C GLN A 32 7.22 -0.58 -2.82
N PRO A 33 6.62 -1.65 -2.21
CA PRO A 33 5.98 -2.71 -2.98
C PRO A 33 4.75 -2.22 -3.76
N LEU A 34 4.00 -1.25 -3.21
CA LEU A 34 2.86 -0.64 -3.89
C LEU A 34 3.30 0.06 -5.18
N ILE A 35 4.28 0.98 -5.07
CA ILE A 35 4.81 1.74 -6.21
C ILE A 35 5.38 0.78 -7.26
N PHE A 36 6.16 -0.21 -6.85
CA PHE A 36 6.71 -1.22 -7.75
C PHE A 36 5.63 -1.94 -8.55
N ARG A 37 4.54 -2.38 -7.91
CA ARG A 37 3.44 -3.07 -8.60
C ARG A 37 2.73 -2.14 -9.57
N ILE A 38 2.50 -0.88 -9.20
CA ILE A 38 1.92 0.11 -10.11
C ILE A 38 2.83 0.30 -11.33
N CYS A 39 4.13 0.44 -11.15
CA CYS A 39 5.09 0.52 -12.26
C CYS A 39 5.01 -0.72 -13.17
N ARG A 40 4.92 -1.92 -12.59
CA ARG A 40 4.74 -3.17 -13.34
C ARG A 40 3.42 -3.21 -14.11
N GLN A 41 2.32 -2.78 -13.52
CA GLN A 41 0.99 -2.71 -14.17
C GLN A 41 0.98 -1.70 -15.32
N LYS A 42 1.76 -0.62 -15.21
CA LYS A 42 1.95 0.37 -16.31
C LYS A 42 2.93 -0.12 -17.39
N GLY A 43 3.39 -1.37 -17.33
CA GLY A 43 4.17 -2.04 -18.39
C GLY A 43 5.70 -1.91 -18.29
N LEU A 44 6.23 -1.40 -17.16
CA LEU A 44 7.68 -1.39 -16.94
C LEU A 44 8.21 -2.82 -16.73
N GLN A 45 9.41 -3.10 -17.21
CA GLN A 45 10.13 -4.34 -16.89
C GLN A 45 10.60 -4.31 -15.43
N HIS A 46 11.02 -5.46 -14.90
CA HIS A 46 11.36 -5.57 -13.47
C HIS A 46 12.45 -4.58 -13.05
N ALA A 47 13.55 -4.49 -13.79
CA ALA A 47 14.63 -3.57 -13.50
C ALA A 47 14.17 -2.11 -13.58
N ASP A 48 13.50 -1.73 -14.68
CA ASP A 48 12.95 -0.39 -14.88
C ASP A 48 11.95 0.01 -13.77
N ALA A 49 11.10 -0.94 -13.34
CA ALA A 49 10.16 -0.72 -12.25
C ALA A 49 10.87 -0.52 -10.91
N THR A 50 11.97 -1.23 -10.67
CA THR A 50 12.80 -1.05 -9.47
C THR A 50 13.42 0.34 -9.46
N ASP A 51 14.01 0.77 -10.57
CA ASP A 51 14.66 2.09 -10.68
C ASP A 51 13.64 3.22 -10.49
N VAL A 52 12.49 3.17 -11.18
CA VAL A 52 11.43 4.17 -11.01
C VAL A 52 10.87 4.15 -9.58
N THR A 53 10.78 2.99 -8.93
CA THR A 53 10.37 2.91 -7.53
C THR A 53 11.34 3.65 -6.62
N GLN A 54 12.65 3.48 -6.82
CA GLN A 54 13.66 4.21 -6.06
C GLN A 54 13.60 5.72 -6.32
N ASP A 55 13.41 6.13 -7.59
CA ASP A 55 13.23 7.54 -7.96
C ASP A 55 12.00 8.16 -7.24
N VAL A 56 10.89 7.41 -7.16
CA VAL A 56 9.69 7.86 -6.40
C VAL A 56 10.01 8.00 -4.93
N MET A 57 10.66 7.02 -4.32
CA MET A 57 11.03 7.06 -2.89
C MET A 57 11.95 8.23 -2.57
N SER A 58 12.95 8.49 -3.42
CA SER A 58 13.82 9.67 -3.29
C SER A 58 13.03 10.97 -3.41
N ARG A 59 12.12 11.06 -4.39
CA ARG A 59 11.28 12.26 -4.58
C ARG A 59 10.35 12.50 -3.39
N VAL A 60 9.86 11.44 -2.76
CA VAL A 60 9.07 11.56 -1.52
C VAL A 60 9.95 12.12 -0.41
N ALA A 61 11.16 11.60 -0.22
CA ALA A 61 12.08 12.09 0.80
C ALA A 61 12.41 13.57 0.63
N ASP A 62 12.65 14.02 -0.61
CA ASP A 62 12.98 15.41 -0.91
C ASP A 62 11.79 16.37 -0.76
N ALA A 63 10.56 15.88 -0.95
CA ALA A 63 9.39 16.74 -1.07
C ALA A 63 8.38 16.60 0.08
N ILE A 64 8.60 15.68 1.02
CA ILE A 64 7.66 15.44 2.12
C ILE A 64 7.41 16.68 2.97
N ASP A 65 8.44 17.50 3.20
CA ASP A 65 8.34 18.72 3.99
C ASP A 65 7.46 19.79 3.32
N SER A 66 7.34 19.76 2.00
CA SER A 66 6.49 20.65 1.23
C SER A 66 5.06 20.12 1.05
N PHE A 67 4.78 18.90 1.46
CA PHE A 67 3.45 18.33 1.37
C PHE A 67 2.51 18.95 2.40
N ASP A 68 1.53 19.74 1.93
CA ASP A 68 0.48 20.32 2.75
C ASP A 68 -0.82 19.48 2.65
N GLY A 69 -1.04 18.62 3.62
CA GLY A 69 -2.25 17.79 3.74
C GLY A 69 -3.52 18.57 4.10
N ASN A 70 -3.41 19.89 4.38
CA ASN A 70 -4.57 20.74 4.74
C ASN A 70 -5.24 21.35 3.50
N GLN A 71 -4.64 21.25 2.33
CA GLN A 71 -5.28 21.72 1.10
C GLN A 71 -6.52 20.88 0.80
N LYS A 72 -7.64 21.55 0.52
CA LYS A 72 -8.93 20.92 0.29
C LYS A 72 -8.85 19.90 -0.86
N GLY A 73 -9.07 18.62 -0.55
CA GLY A 73 -8.99 17.52 -1.51
C GLY A 73 -7.59 16.93 -1.75
N ALA A 74 -6.54 17.47 -1.12
CA ALA A 74 -5.22 16.89 -1.21
C ALA A 74 -5.07 15.73 -0.23
N THR A 75 -4.84 14.53 -0.75
CA THR A 75 -4.46 13.37 0.06
C THR A 75 -3.01 12.99 -0.24
N PHE A 76 -2.29 12.49 0.77
CA PHE A 76 -0.93 11.99 0.56
C PHE A 76 -0.88 10.91 -0.54
N ARG A 77 -1.85 10.01 -0.55
CA ARG A 77 -1.95 8.94 -1.56
C ARG A 77 -2.18 9.49 -2.97
N GLY A 78 -3.04 10.48 -3.13
CA GLY A 78 -3.25 11.16 -4.41
C GLY A 78 -1.98 11.87 -4.90
N TRP A 79 -1.25 12.54 -3.98
CA TRP A 79 0.03 13.14 -4.29
C TRP A 79 1.08 12.09 -4.69
N LEU A 80 1.22 11.00 -3.93
CA LEU A 80 2.14 9.91 -4.22
C LEU A 80 1.82 9.24 -5.56
N TYR A 81 0.53 9.02 -5.85
CA TYR A 81 0.10 8.48 -7.13
C TYR A 81 0.53 9.40 -8.29
N ARG A 82 0.35 10.71 -8.14
CA ARG A 82 0.77 11.71 -9.13
C ARG A 82 2.28 11.69 -9.35
N VAL A 83 3.07 11.65 -8.28
CA VAL A 83 4.53 11.53 -8.37
C VAL A 83 4.92 10.25 -9.12
N THR A 84 4.33 9.12 -8.75
CA THR A 84 4.58 7.82 -9.41
C THR A 84 4.22 7.88 -10.90
N ARG A 85 3.02 8.36 -11.23
CA ARG A 85 2.56 8.50 -12.62
C ARG A 85 3.51 9.36 -13.46
N ASN A 86 3.90 10.50 -12.93
CA ASN A 86 4.78 11.43 -13.65
C ASN A 86 6.14 10.80 -13.94
N LEU A 87 6.73 10.10 -12.97
CA LEU A 87 8.01 9.42 -13.18
C LEU A 87 7.90 8.24 -14.17
N VAL A 88 6.77 7.53 -14.17
CA VAL A 88 6.49 6.51 -15.21
C VAL A 88 6.38 7.13 -16.59
N VAL A 89 5.66 8.24 -16.74
CA VAL A 89 5.56 8.98 -18.02
C VAL A 89 6.93 9.47 -18.47
N ASP A 90 7.72 10.06 -17.58
CA ASP A 90 9.06 10.55 -17.89
C ASP A 90 10.01 9.42 -18.27
N PHE A 91 9.88 8.24 -17.64
CA PHE A 91 10.64 7.05 -18.01
C PHE A 91 10.35 6.65 -19.48
N PHE A 92 9.07 6.54 -19.85
CA PHE A 92 8.69 6.18 -21.22
C PHE A 92 9.11 7.24 -22.23
N ARG A 93 8.95 8.53 -21.93
CA ARG A 93 9.42 9.63 -22.81
C ARG A 93 10.92 9.56 -23.05
N ARG A 94 11.72 9.28 -22.02
CA ARG A 94 13.18 9.10 -22.17
C ARG A 94 13.53 7.88 -23.01
N LYS A 95 12.78 6.79 -22.89
CA LYS A 95 12.99 5.54 -23.62
C LYS A 95 12.55 5.69 -25.09
N ASP A 96 11.45 6.36 -25.37
CA ASP A 96 10.98 6.63 -26.74
C ASP A 96 11.93 7.56 -27.51
N ASN A 97 12.61 8.50 -26.85
CA ASN A 97 13.66 9.32 -27.46
C ASN A 97 14.94 8.54 -27.80
N ARG A 98 15.14 7.34 -27.25
CA ARG A 98 16.29 6.47 -27.53
C ARG A 98 15.97 5.37 -28.54
N ASP A 99 14.74 4.84 -28.50
CA ASP A 99 14.29 3.73 -29.36
C ASP A 99 12.90 4.11 -29.92
N PHE A 100 12.85 4.56 -31.17
CA PHE A 100 11.58 4.88 -31.86
C PHE A 100 10.73 3.61 -32.05
N VAL A 101 9.77 3.37 -31.16
CA VAL A 101 8.75 2.30 -31.28
C VAL A 101 7.36 2.93 -31.24
N PRO A 102 6.64 3.01 -32.37
CA PRO A 102 5.32 3.69 -32.48
C PRO A 102 4.22 3.10 -31.57
N ALA A 103 4.34 1.85 -31.17
CA ALA A 103 3.30 1.13 -30.37
C ALA A 103 3.15 1.65 -28.93
N LYS A 104 4.08 2.45 -28.41
CA LYS A 104 4.04 2.94 -27.02
C LYS A 104 3.39 4.31 -26.85
N THR A 105 3.21 5.06 -27.94
CA THR A 105 2.64 6.41 -27.92
C THR A 105 1.23 6.41 -27.33
N GLY A 106 0.37 5.43 -27.69
CA GLY A 106 -0.99 5.32 -27.17
C GLY A 106 -1.05 4.99 -25.66
N LEU A 107 -0.09 4.21 -25.13
CA LEU A 107 -0.02 3.93 -23.69
C LEU A 107 0.39 5.18 -22.90
N LEU A 108 1.33 5.96 -23.41
CA LEU A 108 1.75 7.23 -22.82
C LEU A 108 0.61 8.24 -22.76
N GLU A 109 -0.16 8.36 -23.85
CA GLU A 109 -1.32 9.24 -23.91
C GLU A 109 -2.39 8.80 -22.91
N LEU A 110 -2.67 7.52 -22.80
CA LEU A 110 -3.63 6.98 -21.82
C LEU A 110 -3.20 7.28 -20.38
N ILE A 111 -1.93 7.04 -20.03
CA ILE A 111 -1.41 7.32 -18.68
C ILE A 111 -1.42 8.85 -18.41
N ALA A 112 -1.09 9.66 -19.39
CA ALA A 112 -1.08 11.12 -19.25
C ALA A 112 -2.48 11.75 -19.15
N GLN A 113 -3.51 11.09 -19.70
CA GLN A 113 -4.90 11.54 -19.65
C GLN A 113 -5.64 11.13 -18.36
N GLU A 114 -5.03 10.31 -17.48
CA GLU A 114 -5.65 10.00 -16.20
C GLU A 114 -5.91 11.29 -15.39
N PRO A 115 -7.11 11.46 -14.78
CA PRO A 115 -7.46 12.69 -14.07
C PRO A 115 -6.47 13.01 -12.96
N ASP A 116 -6.06 14.25 -12.85
CA ASP A 116 -5.03 14.74 -11.92
C ASP A 116 -5.48 14.77 -10.46
N VAL A 117 -6.75 14.51 -10.18
CA VAL A 117 -7.40 14.88 -8.91
C VAL A 117 -7.74 13.68 -8.03
N ALA A 118 -7.73 12.45 -8.55
CA ALA A 118 -8.12 11.28 -7.77
C ALA A 118 -7.10 10.16 -7.88
N GLU A 119 -6.83 9.53 -6.74
CA GLU A 119 -6.20 8.22 -6.67
C GLU A 119 -6.93 7.26 -7.61
N SER A 120 -6.22 6.63 -8.56
CA SER A 120 -6.89 5.68 -9.46
C SER A 120 -7.47 4.50 -8.68
N ALA A 121 -8.56 3.91 -9.22
CA ALA A 121 -9.17 2.75 -8.59
C ALA A 121 -8.16 1.60 -8.41
N GLU A 122 -7.25 1.43 -9.38
CA GLU A 122 -6.18 0.43 -9.34
C GLU A 122 -5.19 0.70 -8.21
N PHE A 123 -4.76 1.97 -8.03
CA PHE A 123 -3.87 2.35 -6.94
C PHE A 123 -4.53 2.10 -5.58
N ARG A 124 -5.81 2.43 -5.42
CA ARG A 124 -6.56 2.19 -4.19
C ARG A 124 -6.67 0.70 -3.85
N ILE A 125 -7.00 -0.14 -4.84
CA ILE A 125 -7.06 -1.59 -4.65
C ILE A 125 -5.69 -2.14 -4.25
N GLU A 126 -4.63 -1.70 -4.92
CA GLU A 126 -3.29 -2.18 -4.62
C GLU A 126 -2.80 -1.69 -3.25
N PHE A 127 -3.14 -0.46 -2.87
CA PHE A 127 -2.89 0.06 -1.53
C PHE A 127 -3.59 -0.80 -0.45
N GLN A 128 -4.87 -1.11 -0.64
CA GLN A 128 -5.60 -1.98 0.29
C GLN A 128 -4.96 -3.36 0.42
N ARG A 129 -4.48 -3.93 -0.69
CA ARG A 129 -3.72 -5.20 -0.68
C ARG A 129 -2.42 -5.11 0.12
N GLN A 130 -1.68 -4.02 -0.04
CA GLN A 130 -0.43 -3.80 0.69
C GLN A 130 -0.67 -3.61 2.19
N VAL A 131 -1.64 -2.79 2.57
CA VAL A 131 -2.02 -2.62 3.98
C VAL A 131 -2.45 -3.96 4.57
N PHE A 132 -3.26 -4.74 3.85
CA PHE A 132 -3.66 -6.08 4.31
C PHE A 132 -2.46 -6.99 4.48
N ALA A 133 -1.54 -7.07 3.52
CA ALA A 133 -0.36 -7.91 3.60
C ALA A 133 0.54 -7.54 4.79
N PHE A 134 0.72 -6.22 5.02
CA PHE A 134 1.48 -5.70 6.15
C PHE A 134 0.84 -6.10 7.49
N VAL A 135 -0.45 -5.80 7.65
CA VAL A 135 -1.21 -6.12 8.86
C VAL A 135 -1.31 -7.64 9.10
N ALA A 136 -1.44 -8.43 8.03
CA ALA A 136 -1.48 -9.88 8.13
C ALA A 136 -0.18 -10.46 8.70
N ASN A 137 0.97 -9.91 8.33
CA ASN A 137 2.26 -10.30 8.90
C ASN A 137 2.36 -9.94 10.39
N GLU A 138 1.97 -8.72 10.79
CA GLU A 138 1.95 -8.30 12.19
C GLU A 138 1.05 -9.24 13.03
N VAL A 139 -0.18 -9.45 12.60
CA VAL A 139 -1.14 -10.30 13.33
C VAL A 139 -0.68 -11.76 13.37
N ARG A 140 0.00 -12.25 12.32
CA ARG A 140 0.56 -13.60 12.30
C ARG A 140 1.60 -13.82 13.39
N GLU A 141 2.44 -12.82 13.67
CA GLU A 141 3.45 -12.89 14.71
C GLU A 141 2.86 -12.81 16.12
N GLU A 142 1.72 -12.11 16.28
CA GLU A 142 1.06 -11.93 17.57
C GLU A 142 0.18 -13.11 18.01
N VAL A 143 -0.27 -13.96 17.06
CA VAL A 143 -1.21 -15.04 17.37
C VAL A 143 -0.50 -16.39 17.41
N ASN A 144 -1.09 -17.33 18.18
CA ASN A 144 -0.59 -18.69 18.18
C ASN A 144 -0.61 -19.29 16.76
N PRO A 145 0.45 -20.01 16.33
CA PRO A 145 0.53 -20.59 14.98
C PRO A 145 -0.67 -21.45 14.58
N LYS A 146 -1.25 -22.25 15.49
CA LYS A 146 -2.46 -23.03 15.19
C LYS A 146 -3.67 -22.12 14.95
N THR A 147 -3.78 -21.02 15.69
CA THR A 147 -4.87 -20.03 15.50
C THR A 147 -4.76 -19.35 14.14
N TRP A 148 -3.54 -18.98 13.72
CA TRP A 148 -3.29 -18.44 12.40
C TRP A 148 -3.59 -19.44 11.30
N GLN A 149 -3.11 -20.68 11.42
CA GLN A 149 -3.36 -21.74 10.44
C GLN A 149 -4.86 -22.04 10.29
N ALA A 150 -5.61 -22.09 11.38
CA ALA A 150 -7.05 -22.28 11.33
C ALA A 150 -7.76 -21.20 10.52
N PHE A 151 -7.39 -19.94 10.74
CA PHE A 151 -7.89 -18.81 9.95
C PHE A 151 -7.46 -18.91 8.49
N TRP A 152 -6.17 -19.07 8.22
CA TRP A 152 -5.62 -19.02 6.87
C TRP A 152 -6.19 -20.11 5.98
N ARG A 153 -6.21 -21.34 6.46
CA ARG A 153 -6.72 -22.48 5.69
C ARG A 153 -8.21 -22.40 5.43
N THR A 154 -9.00 -21.83 6.36
CA THR A 154 -10.44 -21.72 6.15
C THR A 154 -10.84 -20.52 5.29
N GLU A 155 -10.17 -19.34 5.47
CA GLU A 155 -10.58 -18.09 4.80
C GLU A 155 -9.83 -17.84 3.49
N VAL A 156 -8.57 -18.27 3.41
CA VAL A 156 -7.71 -17.98 2.24
C VAL A 156 -7.60 -19.20 1.33
N GLU A 157 -7.41 -20.40 1.91
CA GLU A 157 -7.29 -21.65 1.15
C GLU A 157 -8.63 -22.34 0.94
N HIS A 158 -9.71 -21.81 1.54
CA HIS A 158 -11.09 -22.30 1.42
C HIS A 158 -11.28 -23.77 1.81
N GLU A 159 -10.46 -24.26 2.74
CA GLU A 159 -10.64 -25.60 3.29
C GLU A 159 -11.85 -25.67 4.22
N THR A 160 -12.47 -26.85 4.29
CA THR A 160 -13.61 -27.04 5.20
C THR A 160 -13.16 -27.04 6.67
N VAL A 161 -14.04 -26.56 7.55
CA VAL A 161 -13.78 -26.55 8.99
C VAL A 161 -13.46 -27.95 9.52
N GLU A 162 -14.10 -28.97 9.00
CA GLU A 162 -13.89 -30.38 9.36
C GLU A 162 -12.47 -30.85 8.99
N ALA A 163 -12.00 -30.51 7.79
CA ALA A 163 -10.65 -30.86 7.33
C ALA A 163 -9.59 -30.18 8.19
N VAL A 164 -9.74 -28.86 8.43
CA VAL A 164 -8.83 -28.08 9.27
C VAL A 164 -8.84 -28.57 10.72
N SER A 165 -10.03 -28.83 11.29
CA SER A 165 -10.23 -29.35 12.62
C SER A 165 -9.45 -30.66 12.84
N LYS A 166 -9.61 -31.60 11.91
CA LYS A 166 -8.93 -32.90 11.93
C LYS A 166 -7.41 -32.76 11.80
N SER A 167 -6.95 -31.93 10.86
CA SER A 167 -5.53 -31.74 10.58
C SER A 167 -4.80 -31.02 11.72
N LEU A 168 -5.41 -30.01 12.34
CA LEU A 168 -4.82 -29.25 13.44
C LEU A 168 -5.06 -29.85 14.83
N SER A 169 -5.79 -30.97 14.92
CA SER A 169 -6.26 -31.56 16.17
C SER A 169 -6.98 -30.56 17.07
N MET A 170 -7.92 -29.81 16.45
CA MET A 170 -8.80 -28.83 17.09
C MET A 170 -10.23 -29.30 16.98
N ASN A 171 -11.12 -28.93 17.92
CA ASN A 171 -12.53 -29.15 17.70
C ASN A 171 -13.09 -28.07 16.73
N PRO A 172 -14.19 -28.35 15.99
CA PRO A 172 -14.76 -27.40 15.05
C PRO A 172 -15.09 -26.03 15.65
N GLY A 173 -15.62 -26.01 16.89
CA GLY A 173 -15.90 -24.76 17.62
C GLY A 173 -14.65 -23.92 17.87
N ALA A 174 -13.50 -24.58 18.17
CA ALA A 174 -12.23 -23.89 18.36
C ALA A 174 -11.70 -23.30 17.04
N VAL A 175 -11.96 -23.95 15.88
CA VAL A 175 -11.62 -23.39 14.56
C VAL A 175 -12.42 -22.11 14.28
N TYR A 176 -13.74 -22.11 14.55
CA TYR A 176 -14.58 -20.90 14.39
C TYR A 176 -14.13 -19.76 15.31
N VAL A 177 -13.79 -20.06 16.56
CA VAL A 177 -13.30 -19.05 17.52
C VAL A 177 -11.94 -18.49 17.05
N ALA A 178 -11.02 -19.35 16.62
CA ALA A 178 -9.71 -18.93 16.08
C ALA A 178 -9.88 -17.98 14.89
N ARG A 179 -10.71 -18.34 13.93
CA ARG A 179 -11.08 -17.55 12.77
C ARG A 179 -11.61 -16.17 13.14
N SER A 180 -12.62 -16.12 13.99
CA SER A 180 -13.24 -14.86 14.45
C SER A 180 -12.23 -13.95 15.15
N ARG A 181 -11.34 -14.52 15.99
CA ARG A 181 -10.30 -13.75 16.69
C ARG A 181 -9.30 -13.13 15.73
N VAL A 182 -8.84 -13.88 14.73
CA VAL A 182 -7.89 -13.36 13.74
C VAL A 182 -8.54 -12.27 12.89
N ILE A 183 -9.78 -12.48 12.42
CA ILE A 183 -10.52 -11.48 11.64
C ILE A 183 -10.71 -10.19 12.46
N ALA A 184 -11.08 -10.29 13.72
CA ALA A 184 -11.23 -9.11 14.59
C ALA A 184 -9.92 -8.35 14.78
N ARG A 185 -8.78 -9.05 14.95
CA ARG A 185 -7.45 -8.43 15.06
C ARG A 185 -7.03 -7.78 13.76
N LEU A 186 -7.21 -8.46 12.61
CA LEU A 186 -6.92 -7.91 11.29
C LEU A 186 -7.70 -6.62 11.04
N ARG A 187 -9.00 -6.60 11.34
CA ARG A 187 -9.83 -5.39 11.22
C ARG A 187 -9.28 -4.25 12.08
N LYS A 188 -9.07 -4.52 13.38
CA LYS A 188 -8.56 -3.51 14.31
C LYS A 188 -7.20 -2.95 13.88
N ALA A 189 -6.29 -3.81 13.43
CA ALA A 189 -4.97 -3.42 12.98
C ALA A 189 -5.05 -2.65 11.64
N ALA A 190 -5.90 -3.08 10.69
CA ALA A 190 -6.13 -2.37 9.45
C ALA A 190 -6.73 -0.97 9.67
N ASP A 191 -7.75 -0.85 10.51
CA ASP A 191 -8.37 0.44 10.84
C ASP A 191 -7.34 1.40 11.48
N LYS A 192 -6.52 0.88 12.40
CA LYS A 192 -5.44 1.64 13.01
C LYS A 192 -4.45 2.13 11.96
N ARG A 193 -3.97 1.24 11.08
CA ARG A 193 -3.00 1.57 10.03
C ARG A 193 -3.56 2.56 9.01
N VAL A 194 -4.78 2.37 8.55
CA VAL A 194 -5.43 3.31 7.63
C VAL A 194 -5.53 4.71 8.25
N SER A 195 -5.85 4.81 9.54
CA SER A 195 -5.89 6.11 10.23
C SER A 195 -4.51 6.74 10.44
N GLU A 196 -3.46 5.93 10.69
CA GLU A 196 -2.08 6.39 10.87
C GLU A 196 -1.42 6.83 9.56
N ILE A 197 -1.75 6.19 8.44
CA ILE A 197 -1.19 6.46 7.11
C ILE A 197 -1.81 7.71 6.47
N GLY A 198 -2.72 8.41 7.16
CA GLY A 198 -3.29 9.67 6.67
C GLY A 198 -4.34 9.51 5.59
N GLY A 199 -5.07 8.41 5.65
CA GLY A 199 -6.22 8.18 4.78
C GLY A 199 -7.51 8.30 5.56
N LEU A 200 -8.13 9.46 5.59
CA LEU A 200 -9.57 9.50 5.73
C LEU A 200 -10.14 8.77 4.52
N CYS A 201 -10.59 7.54 4.73
CA CYS A 201 -11.58 6.96 3.84
C CYS A 201 -12.82 7.84 4.00
N ASP A 202 -13.05 8.73 3.05
CA ASP A 202 -14.39 9.19 2.80
C ASP A 202 -15.18 7.97 2.32
N VAL A 203 -16.06 7.50 3.22
CA VAL A 203 -17.12 6.55 2.93
C VAL A 203 -18.17 7.26 2.09
#